data_beb641c3d0e727992760924e2b3cc5b1
#
_entry.id   beb641c3d0e727992760924e2b3cc5b1
#
_cell.length_a   1.000
_cell.length_b   1.000
_cell.length_c   1.000
_cell.angle_alpha   90.00
_cell.angle_beta   90.00
_cell.angle_gamma   90.00
#
_symmetry.space_group_name_H-M   'P 1'
#
loop_
_entity.id
_entity.type
_entity.pdbx_description
1 polymer ?
#
loop_
_entity_poly.entity_id
_entity_poly.type
_entity_poly.pdbx_seq_one_letter_code
_entity_poly.pdbx_strand_id
1 'polypeptide(L)'
;ATCVDSGYLTQEVYHNVRKYRYLHWFAIKGQSGDKPLVSTPSTQEINYKGEKNKRGIQLYKIGVDLAKETLYSRSNIETPGAKYLNFPNNLESNWYEGFCGEVQVTKHQNGRPYLVWSKLAGVRNEPLDTFVYALAAAHLAGMTRINWQAIEQELMEGIVNDQENGNLEIPSKETLTTNSNLKSKRKNRRSTAKENFASNIY
;
A
#
# COMPACT_ATOMS: atom_id res chain seq x y z
N ALA A 1 -4.61 -4.80 -10.35
CA ALA A 1 -3.54 -3.90 -10.82
C ALA A 1 -2.22 -4.27 -10.14
N THR A 2 -1.12 -4.21 -10.88
CA THR A 2 0.22 -4.51 -10.40
C THR A 2 1.15 -3.33 -10.72
N CYS A 3 1.75 -2.73 -9.70
CA CYS A 3 2.79 -1.72 -9.87
C CYS A 3 4.17 -2.36 -9.79
N VAL A 4 5.02 -2.09 -10.78
CA VAL A 4 6.39 -2.61 -10.84
C VAL A 4 7.36 -1.43 -10.85
N ASP A 5 8.22 -1.35 -9.82
CA ASP A 5 9.23 -0.30 -9.73
C ASP A 5 10.25 -0.42 -10.86
N SER A 6 10.49 0.67 -11.55
CA SER A 6 11.43 0.78 -12.66
C SER A 6 12.76 1.43 -12.27
N GLY A 7 13.03 1.58 -10.97
CA GLY A 7 14.28 2.15 -10.45
C GLY A 7 15.51 1.29 -10.72
N TYR A 8 15.32 -0.03 -10.83
CA TYR A 8 16.35 -1.02 -11.16
C TYR A 8 15.91 -1.87 -12.34
N LEU A 9 16.84 -2.31 -13.20
CA LEU A 9 16.56 -3.11 -14.42
C LEU A 9 15.43 -2.48 -15.28
N THR A 10 15.45 -1.18 -15.45
CA THR A 10 14.38 -0.38 -16.08
C THR A 10 13.87 -0.97 -17.40
N GLN A 11 14.76 -1.44 -18.28
CA GLN A 11 14.36 -1.97 -19.59
C GLN A 11 13.63 -3.32 -19.49
N GLU A 12 14.03 -4.17 -18.55
CA GLU A 12 13.35 -5.43 -18.28
C GLU A 12 11.95 -5.18 -17.69
N VAL A 13 11.85 -4.22 -16.76
CA VAL A 13 10.56 -3.79 -16.23
C VAL A 13 9.66 -3.29 -17.36
N TYR A 14 10.15 -2.42 -18.24
CA TYR A 14 9.38 -1.91 -19.37
C TYR A 14 8.96 -3.00 -20.34
N HIS A 15 9.84 -3.97 -20.60
CA HIS A 15 9.51 -5.13 -21.44
C HIS A 15 8.36 -5.95 -20.83
N ASN A 16 8.46 -6.30 -19.54
CA ASN A 16 7.47 -7.11 -18.85
C ASN A 16 6.14 -6.37 -18.70
N VAL A 17 6.16 -5.10 -18.31
CA VAL A 17 4.93 -4.29 -18.20
C VAL A 17 4.22 -4.18 -19.54
N ARG A 18 4.96 -4.05 -20.66
CA ARG A 18 4.36 -4.05 -22.00
C ARG A 18 3.71 -5.40 -22.31
N LYS A 19 4.40 -6.50 -22.02
CA LYS A 19 3.92 -7.87 -22.22
C LYS A 19 2.64 -8.15 -21.42
N TYR A 20 2.58 -7.72 -20.17
CA TYR A 20 1.48 -7.98 -19.25
C TYR A 20 0.50 -6.81 -19.08
N ARG A 21 0.50 -5.86 -20.01
CA ARG A 21 -0.38 -4.69 -19.96
C ARG A 21 -1.87 -5.05 -19.84
N TYR A 22 -2.28 -6.14 -20.46
CA TYR A 22 -3.67 -6.65 -20.38
C TYR A 22 -4.07 -7.13 -18.98
N LEU A 23 -3.10 -7.41 -18.08
CA LEU A 23 -3.30 -7.71 -16.67
C LEU A 23 -3.18 -6.46 -15.77
N HIS A 24 -3.28 -5.27 -16.35
CA HIS A 24 -3.13 -3.99 -15.62
C HIS A 24 -1.79 -3.87 -14.88
N TRP A 25 -0.69 -4.19 -15.55
CA TRP A 25 0.66 -3.93 -15.07
C TRP A 25 1.08 -2.51 -15.41
N PHE A 26 1.63 -1.79 -14.43
CA PHE A 26 2.05 -0.40 -14.54
C PHE A 26 3.52 -0.26 -14.16
N ALA A 27 4.31 0.38 -15.01
CA ALA A 27 5.66 0.80 -14.64
C ALA A 27 5.55 2.05 -13.76
N ILE A 28 6.18 1.99 -12.60
CA ILE A 28 6.17 3.09 -11.64
C ILE A 28 7.59 3.52 -11.28
N LYS A 29 7.72 4.72 -10.70
CA LYS A 29 8.94 5.21 -10.06
C LYS A 29 8.58 6.10 -8.88
N GLY A 30 9.13 5.83 -7.71
CA GLY A 30 8.97 6.65 -6.51
C GLY A 30 9.59 8.04 -6.71
N GLN A 31 8.94 9.06 -6.16
CA GLN A 31 9.40 10.45 -6.16
C GLN A 31 9.07 11.10 -4.83
N SER A 32 10.08 11.61 -4.13
CA SER A 32 9.93 12.35 -2.87
C SER A 32 9.49 13.80 -3.11
N GLY A 33 9.09 14.47 -2.04
CA GLY A 33 8.62 15.86 -2.02
C GLY A 33 7.11 15.97 -2.22
N ASP A 34 6.63 17.20 -2.32
CA ASP A 34 5.21 17.49 -2.50
C ASP A 34 4.76 17.07 -3.93
N LYS A 35 4.29 15.86 -4.03
CA LYS A 35 3.84 15.21 -5.28
C LYS A 35 2.51 14.50 -5.06
N PRO A 36 1.61 14.49 -6.07
CA PRO A 36 0.39 13.71 -5.98
C PRO A 36 0.72 12.22 -5.85
N LEU A 37 -0.19 11.46 -5.20
CA LEU A 37 -0.02 10.01 -5.00
C LEU A 37 0.34 9.30 -6.30
N VAL A 38 -0.35 9.61 -7.39
CA VAL A 38 -0.04 9.13 -8.73
C VAL A 38 -0.06 10.33 -9.68
N SER A 39 1.07 10.60 -10.33
CA SER A 39 1.19 11.67 -11.32
C SER A 39 0.62 11.24 -12.67
N THR A 40 0.28 12.21 -13.52
CA THR A 40 0.02 11.94 -14.93
C THR A 40 1.20 11.19 -15.56
N PRO A 41 0.94 10.09 -16.28
CA PRO A 41 2.01 9.26 -16.80
C PRO A 41 2.81 9.99 -17.89
N SER A 42 4.10 9.71 -17.91
CA SER A 42 5.00 10.16 -19.00
C SER A 42 5.30 8.97 -19.92
N THR A 43 5.25 9.21 -21.23
CA THR A 43 5.57 8.19 -22.21
C THR A 43 7.09 8.04 -22.33
N GLN A 44 7.59 6.81 -22.13
CA GLN A 44 9.00 6.47 -22.31
C GLN A 44 9.18 5.85 -23.70
N GLU A 45 9.72 6.64 -24.62
CA GLU A 45 9.78 6.28 -26.05
C GLU A 45 11.14 5.73 -26.49
N ILE A 46 12.18 5.88 -25.65
CA ILE A 46 13.56 5.54 -26.03
C ILE A 46 13.97 4.23 -25.36
N ASN A 47 14.48 3.29 -26.14
CA ASN A 47 15.08 2.07 -25.61
C ASN A 47 16.55 2.32 -25.18
N TYR A 48 17.21 1.30 -24.60
CA TYR A 48 18.60 1.38 -24.15
C TYR A 48 19.61 1.64 -25.29
N LYS A 49 19.22 1.43 -26.57
CA LYS A 49 20.02 1.73 -27.76
C LYS A 49 19.80 3.14 -28.30
N GLY A 50 18.95 3.95 -27.65
CA GLY A 50 18.60 5.30 -28.11
C GLY A 50 17.54 5.32 -29.22
N GLU A 51 16.96 4.19 -29.61
CA GLU A 51 15.96 4.11 -30.66
C GLU A 51 14.55 4.44 -30.11
N LYS A 52 13.79 5.20 -30.89
CA LYS A 52 12.40 5.52 -30.54
C LYS A 52 11.47 4.31 -30.66
N ASN A 53 10.79 4.00 -29.59
CA ASN A 53 9.69 3.04 -29.61
C ASN A 53 8.38 3.70 -30.05
N LYS A 54 7.79 3.28 -31.15
CA LYS A 54 6.50 3.80 -31.65
C LYS A 54 5.33 3.59 -30.65
N ARG A 55 5.49 2.66 -29.70
CA ARG A 55 4.55 2.38 -28.62
C ARG A 55 5.30 2.44 -27.28
N GLY A 56 5.65 3.66 -26.86
CA GLY A 56 6.29 3.90 -25.58
C GLY A 56 5.51 3.34 -24.39
N ILE A 57 6.22 3.04 -23.31
CA ILE A 57 5.60 2.63 -22.03
C ILE A 57 5.14 3.86 -21.26
N GLN A 58 4.00 3.75 -20.60
CA GLN A 58 3.53 4.77 -19.65
C GLN A 58 4.22 4.56 -18.31
N LEU A 59 5.03 5.54 -17.89
CA LEU A 59 5.68 5.57 -16.59
C LEU A 59 4.92 6.49 -15.64
N TYR A 60 4.45 5.95 -14.52
CA TYR A 60 3.76 6.68 -13.47
C TYR A 60 4.73 7.04 -12.35
N LYS A 61 4.81 8.31 -11.99
CA LYS A 61 5.56 8.75 -10.81
C LYS A 61 4.65 8.68 -9.59
N ILE A 62 5.15 8.09 -8.51
CA ILE A 62 4.42 7.90 -7.25
C ILE A 62 4.96 8.86 -6.21
N GLY A 63 4.10 9.72 -5.65
CA GLY A 63 4.41 10.60 -4.54
C GLY A 63 4.56 9.79 -3.26
N VAL A 64 5.79 9.33 -2.98
CA VAL A 64 6.05 8.41 -1.87
C VAL A 64 5.83 9.07 -0.51
N ASP A 65 6.11 10.37 -0.37
CA ASP A 65 5.95 11.09 0.88
C ASP A 65 4.47 11.21 1.26
N LEU A 66 3.60 11.60 0.32
CA LEU A 66 2.15 11.64 0.52
C LEU A 66 1.57 10.25 0.81
N ALA A 67 2.08 9.21 0.14
CA ALA A 67 1.67 7.84 0.40
C ALA A 67 2.02 7.40 1.83
N LYS A 68 3.25 7.68 2.29
CA LYS A 68 3.71 7.38 3.64
C LYS A 68 2.90 8.13 4.70
N GLU A 69 2.64 9.43 4.50
CA GLU A 69 1.77 10.21 5.38
C GLU A 69 0.35 9.62 5.47
N THR A 70 -0.20 9.21 4.32
CA THR A 70 -1.51 8.56 4.26
C THR A 70 -1.51 7.24 5.04
N LEU A 71 -0.49 6.41 4.87
CA LEU A 71 -0.36 5.13 5.58
C LEU A 71 -0.16 5.34 7.08
N TYR A 72 0.68 6.29 7.46
CA TYR A 72 0.90 6.66 8.85
C TYR A 72 -0.40 7.13 9.52
N SER A 73 -1.11 8.07 8.89
CA SER A 73 -2.39 8.55 9.39
C SER A 73 -3.40 7.41 9.58
N ARG A 74 -3.46 6.47 8.63
CA ARG A 74 -4.35 5.32 8.70
C ARG A 74 -3.93 4.29 9.75
N SER A 75 -2.64 4.12 10.00
CA SER A 75 -2.14 3.20 11.03
C SER A 75 -2.56 3.61 12.45
N ASN A 76 -2.89 4.88 12.66
CA ASN A 76 -3.39 5.42 13.92
C ASN A 76 -4.89 5.21 14.14
N ILE A 77 -5.63 4.70 13.15
CA ILE A 77 -7.06 4.39 13.32
C ILE A 77 -7.18 3.10 14.13
N GLU A 78 -7.82 3.17 15.30
CA GLU A 78 -7.96 2.03 16.21
C GLU A 78 -9.20 1.18 15.93
N THR A 79 -10.27 1.82 15.47
CA THR A 79 -11.56 1.16 15.23
C THR A 79 -11.65 0.69 13.78
N PRO A 80 -11.99 -0.59 13.54
CA PRO A 80 -12.27 -1.08 12.18
C PRO A 80 -13.36 -0.25 11.51
N GLY A 81 -13.16 0.07 10.22
CA GLY A 81 -14.06 0.89 9.46
C GLY A 81 -13.35 1.56 8.27
N ALA A 82 -13.90 2.66 7.80
CA ALA A 82 -13.32 3.41 6.68
C ALA A 82 -11.86 3.80 6.96
N LYS A 83 -10.99 3.58 5.97
CA LYS A 83 -9.55 3.88 6.01
C LYS A 83 -8.73 3.04 7.02
N TYR A 84 -9.34 2.12 7.75
CA TYR A 84 -8.64 1.23 8.66
C TYR A 84 -7.70 0.28 7.90
N LEU A 85 -6.48 0.11 8.39
CA LEU A 85 -5.52 -0.83 7.80
C LEU A 85 -5.74 -2.23 8.38
N ASN A 86 -6.10 -3.18 7.51
CA ASN A 86 -6.19 -4.58 7.86
C ASN A 86 -4.90 -5.30 7.48
N PHE A 87 -4.35 -6.05 8.42
CA PHE A 87 -3.15 -6.86 8.20
C PHE A 87 -3.47 -8.34 8.40
N PRO A 88 -2.86 -9.24 7.61
CA PRO A 88 -2.95 -10.69 7.84
C PRO A 88 -2.45 -11.07 9.24
N ASN A 89 -3.00 -12.17 9.76
CA ASN A 89 -2.64 -12.63 11.12
C ASN A 89 -1.25 -13.26 11.21
N ASN A 90 -0.71 -13.70 10.09
CA ASN A 90 0.51 -14.49 9.97
C ASN A 90 1.75 -13.66 9.62
N LEU A 91 1.67 -12.33 9.69
CA LEU A 91 2.84 -11.48 9.47
C LEU A 91 3.79 -11.56 10.67
N GLU A 92 5.06 -11.73 10.39
CA GLU A 92 6.14 -11.76 11.37
C GLU A 92 6.47 -10.37 11.92
N SER A 93 7.11 -10.31 13.11
CA SER A 93 7.49 -9.02 13.73
C SER A 93 8.42 -8.19 12.85
N ASN A 94 9.37 -8.83 12.18
CA ASN A 94 10.32 -8.18 11.26
C ASN A 94 9.62 -7.45 10.09
N TRP A 95 8.45 -7.95 9.66
CA TRP A 95 7.64 -7.25 8.67
C TRP A 95 7.10 -5.92 9.22
N TYR A 96 6.61 -5.92 10.47
CA TYR A 96 6.13 -4.69 11.10
C TYR A 96 7.26 -3.71 11.40
N GLU A 97 8.44 -4.21 11.81
CA GLU A 97 9.63 -3.39 11.93
C GLU A 97 9.99 -2.68 10.62
N GLY A 98 9.94 -3.41 9.51
CA GLY A 98 10.18 -2.85 8.18
C GLY A 98 9.08 -1.88 7.73
N PHE A 99 7.81 -2.13 8.09
CA PHE A 99 6.70 -1.20 7.83
C PHE A 99 6.86 0.11 8.62
N CYS A 100 7.41 0.06 9.83
CA CYS A 100 7.74 1.22 10.66
C CYS A 100 9.19 1.71 10.46
N GLY A 101 9.86 1.27 9.40
CA GLY A 101 11.31 1.47 9.20
C GLY A 101 11.73 2.88 8.78
N GLU A 102 10.79 3.83 8.69
CA GLU A 102 11.10 5.23 8.40
C GLU A 102 10.35 6.18 9.33
N VAL A 103 10.96 7.32 9.60
CA VAL A 103 10.39 8.38 10.43
C VAL A 103 10.50 9.74 9.73
N GLN A 104 9.59 10.65 10.06
CA GLN A 104 9.70 12.02 9.60
C GLN A 104 10.70 12.78 10.46
N VAL A 105 11.66 13.44 9.81
CA VAL A 105 12.63 14.32 10.46
C VAL A 105 12.57 15.71 9.84
N THR A 106 12.76 16.73 10.67
CA THR A 106 12.85 18.12 10.20
C THR A 106 14.26 18.39 9.69
N LYS A 107 14.37 18.77 8.41
CA LYS A 107 15.58 19.33 7.82
C LYS A 107 15.41 20.82 7.53
N HIS A 108 16.51 21.53 7.37
CA HIS A 108 16.48 22.95 7.05
C HIS A 108 17.15 23.17 5.68
N GLN A 109 16.51 23.95 4.81
CA GLN A 109 17.06 24.40 3.55
C GLN A 109 16.86 25.91 3.42
N ASN A 110 17.95 26.64 3.26
CA ASN A 110 17.94 28.11 3.22
C ASN A 110 17.24 28.75 4.45
N GLY A 111 17.46 28.18 5.65
CA GLY A 111 16.85 28.62 6.90
C GLY A 111 15.38 28.24 7.10
N ARG A 112 14.74 27.56 6.14
CA ARG A 112 13.35 27.11 6.26
C ARG A 112 13.28 25.63 6.63
N PRO A 113 12.51 25.28 7.67
CA PRO A 113 12.30 23.86 8.05
C PRO A 113 11.40 23.18 7.01
N TYR A 114 11.68 21.91 6.71
CA TYR A 114 10.83 21.02 5.93
C TYR A 114 10.95 19.60 6.46
N LEU A 115 9.89 18.81 6.32
CA LEU A 115 9.83 17.41 6.76
C LEU A 115 10.31 16.51 5.63
N VAL A 116 11.08 15.49 5.99
CA VAL A 116 11.50 14.41 5.08
C VAL A 116 11.38 13.07 5.78
N TRP A 117 11.04 12.03 5.03
CA TRP A 117 11.11 10.67 5.52
C TRP A 117 12.58 10.21 5.53
N SER A 118 12.99 9.64 6.65
CA SER A 118 14.35 9.15 6.87
C SER A 118 14.30 7.72 7.36
N LYS A 119 15.07 6.85 6.71
CA LYS A 119 15.19 5.45 7.06
C LYS A 119 15.92 5.29 8.39
N LEU A 120 15.41 4.44 9.26
CA LEU A 120 16.08 4.05 10.50
C LEU A 120 17.31 3.19 10.20
N ALA A 121 18.39 3.43 10.93
CA ALA A 121 19.63 2.71 10.75
C ALA A 121 19.45 1.21 11.03
N GLY A 122 19.93 0.36 10.12
CA GLY A 122 19.85 -1.09 10.25
C GLY A 122 18.49 -1.72 9.96
N VAL A 123 17.45 -0.93 9.73
CA VAL A 123 16.11 -1.45 9.41
C VAL A 123 15.89 -1.51 7.91
N ARG A 124 15.30 -2.60 7.43
CA ARG A 124 14.87 -2.75 6.04
C ARG A 124 13.46 -2.20 5.88
N ASN A 125 13.24 -1.31 4.93
CA ASN A 125 11.95 -0.63 4.73
C ASN A 125 11.12 -1.18 3.55
N GLU A 126 11.52 -2.32 2.98
CA GLU A 126 10.81 -2.93 1.85
C GLU A 126 9.30 -3.16 2.10
N PRO A 127 8.85 -3.57 3.32
CA PRO A 127 7.43 -3.66 3.62
C PRO A 127 6.68 -2.32 3.45
N LEU A 128 7.28 -1.20 3.89
CA LEU A 128 6.70 0.13 3.71
C LEU A 128 6.63 0.52 2.23
N ASP A 129 7.73 0.35 1.50
CA ASP A 129 7.77 0.68 0.06
C ASP A 129 6.78 -0.16 -0.74
N THR A 130 6.68 -1.46 -0.43
CA THR A 130 5.68 -2.34 -1.07
C THR A 130 4.26 -1.87 -0.78
N PHE A 131 3.99 -1.41 0.44
CA PHE A 131 2.67 -0.93 0.83
C PHE A 131 2.33 0.42 0.16
N VAL A 132 3.32 1.30 0.01
CA VAL A 132 3.21 2.55 -0.79
C VAL A 132 2.81 2.22 -2.22
N TYR A 133 3.46 1.25 -2.84
CA TYR A 133 3.15 0.85 -4.21
C TYR A 133 1.83 0.10 -4.34
N ALA A 134 1.41 -0.65 -3.33
CA ALA A 134 0.08 -1.25 -3.26
C ALA A 134 -1.02 -0.18 -3.19
N LEU A 135 -0.82 0.90 -2.43
CA LEU A 135 -1.74 2.03 -2.38
C LEU A 135 -1.85 2.71 -3.76
N ALA A 136 -0.72 2.90 -4.44
CA ALA A 136 -0.70 3.44 -5.79
C ALA A 136 -1.41 2.52 -6.80
N ALA A 137 -1.20 1.20 -6.70
CA ALA A 137 -1.88 0.21 -7.54
C ALA A 137 -3.40 0.25 -7.34
N ALA A 138 -3.87 0.35 -6.10
CA ALA A 138 -5.28 0.49 -5.78
C ALA A 138 -5.88 1.78 -6.38
N HIS A 139 -5.13 2.88 -6.32
CA HIS A 139 -5.54 4.15 -6.94
C HIS A 139 -5.65 4.01 -8.48
N LEU A 140 -4.64 3.42 -9.13
CA LEU A 140 -4.64 3.16 -10.57
C LEU A 140 -5.74 2.18 -11.01
N ALA A 141 -6.10 1.23 -10.16
CA ALA A 141 -7.25 0.34 -10.37
C ALA A 141 -8.61 1.06 -10.23
N GLY A 142 -8.62 2.32 -9.81
CA GLY A 142 -9.84 3.09 -9.67
C GLY A 142 -10.59 2.89 -8.35
N MET A 143 -9.90 2.49 -7.28
CA MET A 143 -10.47 2.27 -5.95
C MET A 143 -11.36 3.43 -5.46
N THR A 144 -11.00 4.67 -5.81
CA THR A 144 -11.78 5.87 -5.43
C THR A 144 -13.10 6.04 -6.20
N ARG A 145 -13.29 5.28 -7.27
CA ARG A 145 -14.49 5.31 -8.12
C ARG A 145 -15.41 4.12 -7.91
N ILE A 146 -15.01 3.18 -7.04
CA ILE A 146 -15.79 1.98 -6.71
C ILE A 146 -16.99 2.39 -5.86
N ASN A 147 -18.18 1.95 -6.26
CA ASN A 147 -19.37 2.01 -5.42
C ASN A 147 -19.33 0.86 -4.41
N TRP A 148 -18.73 1.11 -3.25
CA TRP A 148 -18.56 0.11 -2.20
C TRP A 148 -19.88 -0.41 -1.65
N GLN A 149 -20.94 0.44 -1.62
CA GLN A 149 -22.26 0.04 -1.16
C GLN A 149 -22.89 -1.01 -2.10
N ALA A 150 -22.75 -0.82 -3.41
CA ALA A 150 -23.24 -1.81 -4.38
C ALA A 150 -22.50 -3.16 -4.26
N ILE A 151 -21.17 -3.13 -4.06
CA ILE A 151 -20.38 -4.36 -3.86
C ILE A 151 -20.77 -5.05 -2.54
N GLU A 152 -20.98 -4.29 -1.46
CA GLU A 152 -21.40 -4.84 -0.18
C GLU A 152 -22.77 -5.52 -0.29
N GLN A 153 -23.70 -4.89 -0.99
CA GLN A 153 -25.02 -5.45 -1.25
C GLN A 153 -24.93 -6.75 -2.10
N GLU A 154 -24.15 -6.73 -3.17
CA GLU A 154 -23.94 -7.93 -4.03
C GLU A 154 -23.32 -9.09 -3.24
N LEU A 155 -22.34 -8.80 -2.38
CA LEU A 155 -21.73 -9.79 -1.50
C LEU A 155 -22.73 -10.36 -0.48
N MET A 156 -23.59 -9.51 0.10
CA MET A 156 -24.63 -9.96 1.03
C MET A 156 -25.66 -10.85 0.33
N GLU A 157 -26.12 -10.47 -0.85
CA GLU A 157 -27.05 -11.29 -1.67
C GLU A 157 -26.40 -12.61 -2.07
N GLY A 158 -25.11 -12.62 -2.41
CA GLY A 158 -24.36 -13.85 -2.69
C GLY A 158 -24.30 -14.78 -1.48
N ILE A 159 -24.02 -14.24 -0.27
CA ILE A 159 -23.98 -15.00 0.98
C ILE A 159 -25.37 -15.62 1.29
N VAL A 160 -26.44 -14.86 1.11
CA VAL A 160 -27.80 -15.35 1.35
C VAL A 160 -28.13 -16.51 0.39
N ASN A 161 -27.82 -16.35 -0.90
CA ASN A 161 -28.05 -17.40 -1.90
C ASN A 161 -27.24 -18.68 -1.62
N ASP A 162 -25.99 -18.53 -1.17
CA ASP A 162 -25.13 -19.68 -0.81
C ASP A 162 -25.62 -20.40 0.44
N GLN A 163 -26.21 -19.67 1.39
CA GLN A 163 -26.85 -20.26 2.56
C GLN A 163 -28.12 -21.05 2.21
N GLU A 164 -28.98 -20.47 1.35
CA GLU A 164 -30.19 -21.14 0.89
C GLU A 164 -29.89 -22.39 0.08
N ASN A 165 -28.75 -22.42 -0.64
CA ASN A 165 -28.28 -23.55 -1.41
C ASN A 165 -27.43 -24.55 -0.59
N GLY A 166 -27.22 -24.32 0.70
CA GLY A 166 -26.45 -25.20 1.61
C GLY A 166 -24.94 -25.23 1.36
N ASN A 167 -24.40 -24.25 0.63
CA ASN A 167 -22.98 -24.18 0.28
C ASN A 167 -22.11 -23.49 1.35
N LEU A 168 -22.72 -22.82 2.32
CA LEU A 168 -22.02 -22.10 3.40
C LEU A 168 -22.59 -22.46 4.77
N GLU A 169 -21.76 -23.02 5.64
CA GLU A 169 -22.05 -23.14 7.07
C GLU A 169 -21.65 -21.82 7.78
N ILE A 170 -22.60 -21.16 8.41
CA ILE A 170 -22.30 -20.01 9.27
C ILE A 170 -21.64 -20.53 10.55
N PRO A 171 -20.44 -20.06 10.93
CA PRO A 171 -19.90 -20.40 12.24
C PRO A 171 -20.85 -19.88 13.33
N SER A 172 -21.28 -20.77 14.22
CA SER A 172 -22.16 -20.45 15.33
C SER A 172 -21.61 -19.32 16.20
N LYS A 173 -22.49 -18.58 16.90
CA LYS A 173 -22.09 -17.44 17.76
C LYS A 173 -20.98 -17.79 18.76
N GLU A 174 -20.82 -19.05 19.15
CA GLU A 174 -19.75 -19.53 20.03
C GLU A 174 -18.36 -19.45 19.40
N THR A 175 -18.25 -19.61 18.08
CA THR A 175 -16.96 -19.45 17.35
C THR A 175 -16.53 -17.98 17.26
N LEU A 176 -17.46 -17.03 17.36
CA LEU A 176 -17.16 -15.58 17.39
C LEU A 176 -16.59 -15.13 18.73
N THR A 177 -16.92 -15.81 19.84
CA THR A 177 -16.37 -15.50 21.17
C THR A 177 -14.93 -15.98 21.33
N THR A 178 -14.53 -17.07 20.69
CA THR A 178 -13.12 -17.50 20.65
C THR A 178 -12.25 -16.55 19.83
N ASN A 179 -12.79 -15.89 18.83
CA ASN A 179 -12.09 -14.83 18.08
C ASN A 179 -11.96 -13.50 18.86
N SER A 180 -12.77 -13.25 19.90
CA SER A 180 -12.61 -12.07 20.76
C SER A 180 -11.37 -12.17 21.65
N ASN A 181 -10.98 -13.37 22.07
CA ASN A 181 -9.75 -13.61 22.84
C ASN A 181 -8.48 -13.49 21.96
N LEU A 182 -8.60 -13.76 20.66
CA LEU A 182 -7.55 -13.46 19.69
C LEU A 182 -7.42 -11.95 19.40
N LYS A 183 -8.54 -11.19 19.48
CA LYS A 183 -8.54 -9.72 19.37
C LYS A 183 -7.81 -9.04 20.52
N SER A 184 -7.89 -9.58 21.75
CA SER A 184 -7.17 -9.03 22.90
C SER A 184 -5.65 -9.22 22.78
N LYS A 185 -5.18 -10.37 22.27
CA LYS A 185 -3.77 -10.62 21.96
C LYS A 185 -3.27 -9.77 20.79
N ARG A 186 -4.15 -9.42 19.83
CA ARG A 186 -3.84 -8.47 18.74
C ARG A 186 -3.68 -7.03 19.22
N LYS A 187 -4.49 -6.60 20.20
CA LYS A 187 -4.41 -5.24 20.77
C LYS A 187 -3.03 -5.00 21.40
N ASN A 188 -2.49 -5.98 22.13
CA ASN A 188 -1.17 -5.89 22.74
C ASN A 188 -0.02 -5.87 21.70
N ARG A 189 -0.09 -6.65 20.61
CA ARG A 189 0.94 -6.61 19.56
C ARG A 189 0.93 -5.31 18.75
N ARG A 190 -0.25 -4.73 18.53
CA ARG A 190 -0.39 -3.42 17.86
C ARG A 190 0.08 -2.27 18.73
N SER A 191 -0.16 -2.34 20.05
CA SER A 191 0.31 -1.35 21.01
C SER A 191 1.84 -1.28 21.00
N THR A 192 2.54 -2.41 20.99
CA THR A 192 4.00 -2.46 20.96
C THR A 192 4.59 -1.88 19.65
N ALA A 193 3.95 -2.15 18.51
CA ALA A 193 4.38 -1.56 17.24
C ALA A 193 4.12 -0.05 17.17
N LYS A 194 3.00 0.41 17.78
CA LYS A 194 2.69 1.85 17.91
C LYS A 194 3.62 2.57 18.88
N GLU A 195 3.95 1.95 20.00
CA GLU A 195 4.90 2.51 20.99
C GLU A 195 6.29 2.70 20.37
N ASN A 196 6.76 1.72 19.60
CA ASN A 196 8.01 1.83 18.85
C ASN A 196 7.97 2.90 17.76
N PHE A 197 6.80 3.14 17.16
CA PHE A 197 6.60 4.16 16.14
C PHE A 197 6.51 5.57 16.77
N ALA A 198 5.82 5.71 17.91
CA ALA A 198 5.66 6.97 18.63
C ALA A 198 6.93 7.40 19.38
N SER A 199 7.70 6.45 19.95
CA SER A 199 8.92 6.75 20.71
C SER A 199 10.10 7.22 19.86
N ASN A 200 10.04 7.05 18.53
CA ASN A 200 11.07 7.50 17.60
C ASN A 200 10.77 8.87 16.94
N ILE A 201 9.73 9.58 17.41
CA ILE A 201 9.32 10.90 16.86
C ILE A 201 9.84 12.07 17.71
N TYR A 202 10.44 11.81 18.88
CA TYR A 202 11.01 12.84 19.77
C TYR A 202 12.54 12.81 19.78
#